data_f7ce3fbe29efd4aa40c6c6fa5cac6801
#
_entry.id   f7ce3fbe29efd4aa40c6c6fa5cac6801
#
_cell.length_a   1.000
_cell.length_b   1.000
_cell.length_c   1.000
_cell.angle_alpha   90.00
_cell.angle_beta   90.00
_cell.angle_gamma   90.00
#
_symmetry.space_group_name_H-M   'P 1'
#
loop_
_entity.id
_entity.type
_entity.pdbx_description
1 polymer ?
#
loop_
_entity_poly.entity_id
_entity_poly.type
_entity_poly.pdbx_seq_one_letter_code
_entity_poly.pdbx_strand_id
1 'polypeptide(L)'
;MATTEQVRQHYAGKDLAARLLAAAGADDGPVTVDALAPYDELHAGGVTTTVALLGLLGLAPGTTLLDVGSGLGGPARLAAHRHGCQVTGVDLSPDFVDAARELTARTGLTDLVTFALGDGERLPCDDASHDRAMLFHVGMNVPDKAALFAEVHRVVRPGSPFGLFEQMRVGAGDLPFPMPWAVDPGASFVETPDDYRRALTTAGFDVLRVEDRRAALAAGGVPEQDGRVVVFGQEFVTRIGNNVAATRAGLLAPVVVLARA
;
A
#
# COMPACT_ATOMS: atom_id res chain seq x y z
N MET A 1 -7.67 -8.78 19.79
CA MET A 1 -6.80 -8.65 18.61
C MET A 1 -7.69 -8.68 17.39
N ALA A 2 -7.53 -7.72 16.46
CA ALA A 2 -8.18 -7.83 15.16
C ALA A 2 -7.64 -9.10 14.50
N THR A 3 -8.55 -9.97 14.09
CA THR A 3 -8.18 -11.19 13.39
C THR A 3 -7.97 -10.87 11.91
N THR A 4 -7.23 -11.70 11.19
CA THR A 4 -7.12 -11.68 9.72
C THR A 4 -8.49 -11.53 9.05
N GLU A 5 -9.52 -12.14 9.63
CA GLU A 5 -10.90 -12.05 9.16
C GLU A 5 -11.50 -10.65 9.33
N GLN A 6 -11.21 -9.93 10.42
CA GLN A 6 -11.70 -8.55 10.60
C GLN A 6 -11.08 -7.60 9.58
N VAL A 7 -9.79 -7.79 9.24
CA VAL A 7 -9.14 -7.03 8.17
C VAL A 7 -9.79 -7.34 6.82
N ARG A 8 -10.04 -8.62 6.50
CA ARG A 8 -10.75 -8.99 5.26
C ARG A 8 -12.14 -8.35 5.16
N GLN A 9 -12.91 -8.36 6.23
CA GLN A 9 -14.25 -7.75 6.28
C GLN A 9 -14.18 -6.23 6.12
N HIS A 10 -13.16 -5.57 6.66
CA HIS A 10 -12.97 -4.14 6.53
C HIS A 10 -12.74 -3.72 5.06
N TYR A 11 -12.04 -4.56 4.29
CA TYR A 11 -11.71 -4.33 2.87
C TYR A 11 -12.59 -5.13 1.90
N ALA A 12 -13.67 -5.76 2.36
CA ALA A 12 -14.61 -6.44 1.50
C ALA A 12 -15.41 -5.44 0.63
N GLY A 13 -15.58 -5.74 -0.64
CA GLY A 13 -16.34 -4.88 -1.55
C GLY A 13 -16.81 -5.63 -2.78
N LYS A 14 -18.04 -5.38 -3.22
CA LYS A 14 -18.60 -5.95 -4.44
C LYS A 14 -18.36 -5.03 -5.62
N ASP A 15 -18.16 -5.62 -6.79
CA ASP A 15 -18.07 -4.92 -8.07
C ASP A 15 -17.03 -3.77 -8.08
N LEU A 16 -15.91 -3.96 -7.34
CA LEU A 16 -14.89 -2.92 -7.16
C LEU A 16 -14.29 -2.47 -8.49
N ALA A 17 -13.93 -3.41 -9.36
CA ALA A 17 -13.37 -3.09 -10.67
C ALA A 17 -14.37 -2.30 -11.53
N ALA A 18 -15.62 -2.74 -11.60
CA ALA A 18 -16.66 -2.05 -12.37
C ALA A 18 -16.88 -0.61 -11.86
N ARG A 19 -16.93 -0.40 -10.55
CA ARG A 19 -17.07 0.94 -9.95
C ARG A 19 -15.92 1.87 -10.28
N LEU A 20 -14.68 1.36 -10.26
CA LEU A 20 -13.49 2.13 -10.59
C LEU A 20 -13.41 2.44 -12.09
N LEU A 21 -13.77 1.47 -12.95
CA LEU A 21 -13.84 1.67 -14.39
C LEU A 21 -14.90 2.73 -14.75
N ALA A 22 -16.07 2.66 -14.15
CA ALA A 22 -17.12 3.68 -14.34
C ALA A 22 -16.64 5.06 -13.89
N ALA A 23 -15.96 5.18 -12.73
CA ALA A 23 -15.39 6.42 -12.24
C ALA A 23 -14.30 6.98 -13.19
N ALA A 24 -13.52 6.07 -13.82
CA ALA A 24 -12.51 6.43 -14.80
C ALA A 24 -13.08 6.69 -16.22
N GLY A 25 -14.41 6.56 -16.40
CA GLY A 25 -15.06 6.73 -17.72
C GLY A 25 -14.75 5.62 -18.73
N ALA A 26 -14.52 4.40 -18.26
CA ALA A 26 -14.08 3.26 -19.08
C ALA A 26 -14.92 2.00 -18.82
N ASP A 27 -16.25 2.08 -18.94
CA ASP A 27 -17.17 0.99 -18.60
C ASP A 27 -16.85 -0.34 -19.31
N ASP A 28 -16.73 -0.35 -20.65
CA ASP A 28 -16.59 -1.56 -21.46
C ASP A 28 -15.29 -1.68 -22.29
N GLY A 29 -14.38 -0.70 -22.23
CA GLY A 29 -13.19 -0.66 -23.06
C GLY A 29 -11.86 -0.81 -22.28
N PRO A 30 -10.73 -0.81 -22.99
CA PRO A 30 -9.42 -0.67 -22.35
C PRO A 30 -9.33 0.67 -21.63
N VAL A 31 -8.54 0.70 -20.55
CA VAL A 31 -8.29 1.90 -19.74
C VAL A 31 -6.78 2.11 -19.60
N THR A 32 -6.34 3.35 -19.49
CA THR A 32 -4.93 3.63 -19.23
C THR A 32 -4.63 3.59 -17.73
N VAL A 33 -3.38 3.31 -17.37
CA VAL A 33 -2.92 3.38 -15.97
C VAL A 33 -3.15 4.78 -15.40
N ASP A 34 -2.86 5.82 -16.17
CA ASP A 34 -3.04 7.22 -15.73
C ASP A 34 -4.52 7.57 -15.48
N ALA A 35 -5.46 7.00 -16.22
CA ALA A 35 -6.89 7.22 -16.01
C ALA A 35 -7.42 6.51 -14.74
N LEU A 36 -6.84 5.36 -14.37
CA LEU A 36 -7.18 4.63 -13.14
C LEU A 36 -6.51 5.22 -11.90
N ALA A 37 -5.34 5.81 -12.03
CA ALA A 37 -4.50 6.24 -10.92
C ALA A 37 -5.19 7.18 -9.89
N PRO A 38 -6.13 8.06 -10.22
CA PRO A 38 -6.90 8.82 -9.23
C PRO A 38 -7.78 7.94 -8.32
N TYR A 39 -8.08 6.71 -8.74
CA TYR A 39 -9.07 5.84 -8.10
C TYR A 39 -8.47 4.60 -7.45
N ASP A 40 -7.33 4.09 -7.90
CA ASP A 40 -6.72 2.84 -7.44
C ASP A 40 -5.47 3.00 -6.56
N GLU A 41 -5.03 4.23 -6.36
CA GLU A 41 -3.97 4.61 -5.41
C GLU A 41 -4.58 4.92 -4.03
N LEU A 42 -4.88 3.89 -3.24
CA LEU A 42 -5.67 4.02 -2.00
C LEU A 42 -4.91 4.63 -0.81
N HIS A 43 -3.64 4.92 -0.95
CA HIS A 43 -2.80 5.52 0.09
C HIS A 43 -2.74 7.05 0.03
N ALA A 44 -2.21 7.69 1.06
CA ALA A 44 -2.05 9.13 1.11
C ALA A 44 -1.06 9.63 0.04
N GLY A 45 -1.40 10.73 -0.64
CA GLY A 45 -0.58 11.36 -1.67
C GLY A 45 -0.63 10.69 -3.05
N GLY A 46 -1.34 9.57 -3.21
CA GLY A 46 -1.60 8.93 -4.51
C GLY A 46 -0.35 8.76 -5.37
N VAL A 47 -0.49 8.90 -6.68
CA VAL A 47 0.57 8.74 -7.70
C VAL A 47 1.88 9.44 -7.34
N THR A 48 1.82 10.64 -6.77
CA THR A 48 3.03 11.41 -6.42
C THR A 48 3.89 10.66 -5.39
N THR A 49 3.23 10.05 -4.41
CA THR A 49 3.92 9.25 -3.38
C THR A 49 4.43 7.95 -3.95
N THR A 50 3.64 7.26 -4.77
CA THR A 50 4.08 6.03 -5.45
C THR A 50 5.32 6.29 -6.30
N VAL A 51 5.31 7.30 -7.16
CA VAL A 51 6.46 7.67 -8.00
C VAL A 51 7.70 7.98 -7.16
N ALA A 52 7.54 8.72 -6.06
CA ALA A 52 8.64 9.04 -5.17
C ALA A 52 9.26 7.79 -4.53
N LEU A 53 8.45 6.82 -4.08
CA LEU A 53 8.94 5.56 -3.51
C LEU A 53 9.59 4.67 -4.57
N LEU A 54 8.96 4.49 -5.73
CA LEU A 54 9.50 3.71 -6.85
C LEU A 54 10.87 4.24 -7.30
N GLY A 55 11.06 5.57 -7.29
CA GLY A 55 12.34 6.20 -7.60
C GLY A 55 13.48 5.83 -6.66
N LEU A 56 13.18 5.37 -5.42
CA LEU A 56 14.19 4.90 -4.45
C LEU A 56 14.57 3.44 -4.66
N LEU A 57 13.78 2.66 -5.41
CA LEU A 57 13.95 1.21 -5.56
C LEU A 57 14.88 0.82 -6.72
N GLY A 58 15.22 1.75 -7.62
CA GLY A 58 16.08 1.45 -8.77
C GLY A 58 15.50 0.39 -9.71
N LEU A 59 14.23 0.56 -10.08
CA LEU A 59 13.51 -0.33 -10.99
C LEU A 59 13.97 -0.18 -12.43
N ALA A 60 14.01 -1.28 -13.16
CA ALA A 60 14.36 -1.35 -14.58
C ALA A 60 13.63 -2.53 -15.25
N PRO A 61 13.60 -2.59 -16.60
CA PRO A 61 13.09 -3.78 -17.30
C PRO A 61 13.79 -5.05 -16.83
N GLY A 62 13.02 -6.11 -16.56
CA GLY A 62 13.51 -7.38 -16.04
C GLY A 62 13.70 -7.45 -14.52
N THR A 63 13.58 -6.33 -13.78
CA THR A 63 13.54 -6.35 -12.31
C THR A 63 12.25 -7.02 -11.83
N THR A 64 12.33 -7.88 -10.82
CA THR A 64 11.16 -8.46 -10.14
C THR A 64 10.84 -7.67 -8.86
N LEU A 65 9.61 -7.18 -8.73
CA LEU A 65 9.13 -6.37 -7.61
C LEU A 65 8.00 -7.10 -6.88
N LEU A 66 8.11 -7.22 -5.56
CA LEU A 66 7.04 -7.66 -4.68
C LEU A 66 6.26 -6.44 -4.16
N ASP A 67 4.93 -6.44 -4.30
CA ASP A 67 4.02 -5.45 -3.72
C ASP A 67 3.21 -6.10 -2.60
N VAL A 68 3.56 -5.81 -1.35
CA VAL A 68 2.94 -6.41 -0.16
C VAL A 68 1.73 -5.59 0.28
N GLY A 69 0.54 -6.24 0.31
CA GLY A 69 -0.73 -5.55 0.54
C GLY A 69 -1.09 -4.70 -0.68
N SER A 70 -1.07 -5.32 -1.85
CA SER A 70 -1.17 -4.63 -3.14
C SER A 70 -2.52 -3.95 -3.40
N GLY A 71 -3.53 -4.21 -2.57
CA GLY A 71 -4.87 -3.63 -2.72
C GLY A 71 -5.44 -3.85 -4.12
N LEU A 72 -5.88 -2.77 -4.74
CA LEU A 72 -6.40 -2.76 -6.11
C LEU A 72 -5.32 -2.77 -7.20
N GLY A 73 -4.04 -2.82 -6.82
CA GLY A 73 -2.91 -2.94 -7.73
C GLY A 73 -2.48 -1.65 -8.45
N GLY A 74 -2.91 -0.47 -7.98
CA GLY A 74 -2.50 0.81 -8.56
C GLY A 74 -0.98 0.99 -8.59
N PRO A 75 -0.28 0.94 -7.44
CA PRO A 75 1.19 1.03 -7.40
C PRO A 75 1.90 -0.04 -8.24
N ALA A 76 1.39 -1.28 -8.26
CA ALA A 76 1.94 -2.37 -9.07
C ALA A 76 1.86 -2.07 -10.57
N ARG A 77 0.67 -1.64 -11.06
CA ARG A 77 0.48 -1.26 -12.48
C ARG A 77 1.34 -0.06 -12.85
N LEU A 78 1.44 0.93 -11.98
CA LEU A 78 2.26 2.12 -12.21
C LEU A 78 3.75 1.77 -12.31
N ALA A 79 4.24 0.88 -11.43
CA ALA A 79 5.61 0.38 -11.47
C ALA A 79 5.92 -0.34 -12.80
N ALA A 80 5.08 -1.29 -13.20
CA ALA A 80 5.22 -2.02 -14.46
C ALA A 80 5.14 -1.09 -15.68
N HIS A 81 4.17 -0.18 -15.70
CA HIS A 81 3.97 0.76 -16.82
C HIS A 81 5.16 1.70 -17.01
N ARG A 82 5.71 2.23 -15.91
CA ARG A 82 6.79 3.23 -16.00
C ARG A 82 8.19 2.64 -16.13
N HIS A 83 8.42 1.45 -15.57
CA HIS A 83 9.76 0.88 -15.46
C HIS A 83 9.94 -0.42 -16.24
N GLY A 84 8.85 -1.01 -16.79
CA GLY A 84 8.92 -2.30 -17.50
C GLY A 84 9.32 -3.47 -16.60
N CYS A 85 9.17 -3.34 -15.27
CA CYS A 85 9.48 -4.38 -14.29
C CYS A 85 8.33 -5.39 -14.18
N GLN A 86 8.65 -6.60 -13.74
CA GLN A 86 7.65 -7.61 -13.40
C GLN A 86 7.21 -7.43 -11.94
N VAL A 87 5.90 -7.42 -11.68
CA VAL A 87 5.36 -7.18 -10.35
C VAL A 87 4.48 -8.33 -9.91
N THR A 88 4.74 -8.84 -8.70
CA THR A 88 3.86 -9.75 -7.98
C THR A 88 3.22 -9.00 -6.83
N GLY A 89 1.91 -8.75 -6.92
CA GLY A 89 1.12 -8.20 -5.81
C GLY A 89 0.56 -9.32 -4.94
N VAL A 90 0.60 -9.15 -3.63
CA VAL A 90 -0.01 -10.05 -2.66
C VAL A 90 -0.96 -9.25 -1.79
N ASP A 91 -2.22 -9.69 -1.69
CA ASP A 91 -3.20 -9.06 -0.81
C ASP A 91 -4.02 -10.09 -0.05
N LEU A 92 -4.49 -9.71 1.13
CA LEU A 92 -5.29 -10.55 2.01
C LEU A 92 -6.76 -10.65 1.58
N SER A 93 -7.27 -9.63 0.87
CA SER A 93 -8.66 -9.54 0.43
C SER A 93 -8.87 -10.20 -0.94
N PRO A 94 -9.70 -11.26 -1.05
CA PRO A 94 -10.01 -11.87 -2.33
C PRO A 94 -10.70 -10.88 -3.28
N ASP A 95 -11.56 -10.00 -2.76
CA ASP A 95 -12.27 -9.00 -3.57
C ASP A 95 -11.29 -7.99 -4.19
N PHE A 96 -10.23 -7.62 -3.45
CA PHE A 96 -9.18 -6.75 -3.97
C PHE A 96 -8.31 -7.45 -5.02
N VAL A 97 -7.92 -8.70 -4.77
CA VAL A 97 -7.14 -9.49 -5.73
C VAL A 97 -7.89 -9.67 -7.05
N ASP A 98 -9.18 -9.99 -6.99
CA ASP A 98 -10.00 -10.18 -8.20
C ASP A 98 -10.18 -8.86 -8.95
N ALA A 99 -10.45 -7.75 -8.25
CA ALA A 99 -10.52 -6.43 -8.86
C ALA A 99 -9.17 -6.00 -9.46
N ALA A 100 -8.06 -6.24 -8.77
CA ALA A 100 -6.71 -5.93 -9.26
C ALA A 100 -6.38 -6.68 -10.56
N ARG A 101 -6.75 -7.96 -10.65
CA ARG A 101 -6.59 -8.78 -11.88
C ARG A 101 -7.41 -8.22 -13.04
N GLU A 102 -8.67 -7.89 -12.81
CA GLU A 102 -9.55 -7.32 -13.83
C GLU A 102 -9.01 -5.98 -14.33
N LEU A 103 -8.68 -5.04 -13.42
CA LEU A 103 -8.12 -3.74 -13.78
C LEU A 103 -6.79 -3.88 -14.54
N THR A 104 -5.97 -4.88 -14.20
CA THR A 104 -4.71 -5.15 -14.90
C THR A 104 -4.95 -5.68 -16.30
N ALA A 105 -5.93 -6.55 -16.50
CA ALA A 105 -6.33 -7.00 -17.83
C ALA A 105 -6.84 -5.84 -18.70
N ARG A 106 -7.61 -4.93 -18.13
CA ARG A 106 -8.14 -3.74 -18.80
C ARG A 106 -7.05 -2.72 -19.19
N THR A 107 -5.92 -2.70 -18.45
CA THR A 107 -4.76 -1.85 -18.77
C THR A 107 -3.75 -2.54 -19.71
N GLY A 108 -3.96 -3.81 -20.07
CA GLY A 108 -3.05 -4.56 -20.96
C GLY A 108 -1.70 -4.92 -20.30
N LEU A 109 -1.63 -5.01 -18.97
CA LEU A 109 -0.39 -5.28 -18.22
C LEU A 109 -0.29 -6.70 -17.67
N THR A 110 -1.10 -7.64 -18.12
CA THR A 110 -1.13 -9.03 -17.63
C THR A 110 0.18 -9.79 -17.79
N ASP A 111 1.02 -9.42 -18.74
CA ASP A 111 2.34 -10.03 -18.95
C ASP A 111 3.40 -9.54 -17.95
N LEU A 112 3.14 -8.42 -17.26
CA LEU A 112 4.07 -7.80 -16.32
C LEU A 112 3.58 -7.83 -14.87
N VAL A 113 2.26 -7.87 -14.62
CA VAL A 113 1.69 -7.76 -13.28
C VAL A 113 0.79 -8.94 -12.98
N THR A 114 1.07 -9.62 -11.88
CA THR A 114 0.27 -10.73 -11.36
C THR A 114 -0.13 -10.49 -9.92
N PHE A 115 -1.25 -11.11 -9.48
CA PHE A 115 -1.73 -10.98 -8.10
C PHE A 115 -2.03 -12.34 -7.49
N ALA A 116 -1.63 -12.52 -6.21
CA ALA A 116 -1.90 -13.68 -5.40
C ALA A 116 -2.66 -13.32 -4.13
N LEU A 117 -3.60 -14.17 -3.74
CA LEU A 117 -4.22 -14.10 -2.42
C LEU A 117 -3.21 -14.62 -1.39
N GLY A 118 -2.92 -13.83 -0.36
CA GLY A 118 -1.95 -14.22 0.66
C GLY A 118 -1.94 -13.30 1.87
N ASP A 119 -1.36 -13.82 2.94
CA ASP A 119 -1.11 -13.08 4.17
C ASP A 119 0.32 -12.53 4.15
N GLY A 120 0.50 -11.25 4.51
CA GLY A 120 1.81 -10.61 4.59
C GLY A 120 2.75 -11.26 5.62
N GLU A 121 2.19 -11.87 6.66
CA GLU A 121 2.95 -12.63 7.67
C GLU A 121 3.33 -14.05 7.19
N ARG A 122 2.86 -14.47 6.01
CA ARG A 122 3.18 -15.73 5.33
C ARG A 122 2.97 -15.61 3.82
N LEU A 123 3.91 -14.99 3.14
CA LEU A 123 3.82 -14.69 1.71
C LEU A 123 3.87 -15.97 0.84
N PRO A 124 2.99 -16.10 -0.16
CA PRO A 124 2.97 -17.24 -1.08
C PRO A 124 4.04 -17.09 -2.18
N CYS A 125 5.27 -16.78 -1.78
CA CYS A 125 6.41 -16.55 -2.66
C CYS A 125 7.60 -17.38 -2.20
N ASP A 126 8.43 -17.82 -3.15
CA ASP A 126 9.67 -18.56 -2.86
C ASP A 126 10.72 -17.64 -2.24
N ASP A 127 11.69 -18.25 -1.52
CA ASP A 127 12.84 -17.56 -0.95
C ASP A 127 13.67 -16.90 -2.05
N ALA A 128 14.16 -15.69 -1.79
CA ALA A 128 15.04 -14.94 -2.67
C ALA A 128 14.55 -14.86 -4.14
N SER A 129 13.23 -14.76 -4.34
CA SER A 129 12.60 -14.75 -5.66
C SER A 129 12.47 -13.35 -6.27
N HIS A 130 12.54 -12.29 -5.46
CA HIS A 130 12.33 -10.92 -5.90
C HIS A 130 13.56 -10.03 -5.69
N ASP A 131 13.79 -9.10 -6.63
CA ASP A 131 14.90 -8.13 -6.58
C ASP A 131 14.58 -6.91 -5.73
N ARG A 132 13.30 -6.61 -5.52
CA ARG A 132 12.81 -5.42 -4.80
C ARG A 132 11.50 -5.75 -4.09
N ALA A 133 11.21 -4.98 -3.04
CA ALA A 133 9.88 -5.00 -2.44
C ALA A 133 9.36 -3.59 -2.16
N MET A 134 8.04 -3.44 -2.16
CA MET A 134 7.34 -2.24 -1.72
C MET A 134 6.14 -2.58 -0.86
N LEU A 135 5.71 -1.60 -0.04
CA LEU A 135 4.56 -1.73 0.84
C LEU A 135 3.94 -0.34 1.06
N PHE A 136 2.64 -0.20 0.85
CA PHE A 136 1.92 1.05 1.04
C PHE A 136 0.73 0.89 1.97
N HIS A 137 0.75 1.52 3.16
CA HIS A 137 -0.36 1.56 4.12
C HIS A 137 -0.91 0.19 4.53
N VAL A 138 -0.03 -0.75 4.87
CA VAL A 138 -0.37 -2.12 5.31
C VAL A 138 -0.09 -2.34 6.79
N GLY A 139 1.05 -1.87 7.28
CA GLY A 139 1.54 -2.18 8.61
C GLY A 139 0.58 -1.77 9.74
N MET A 140 -0.24 -0.70 9.55
CA MET A 140 -1.23 -0.32 10.56
C MET A 140 -2.34 -1.36 10.74
N ASN A 141 -2.49 -2.33 9.84
CA ASN A 141 -3.42 -3.45 9.93
C ASN A 141 -2.77 -4.73 10.49
N VAL A 142 -1.45 -4.80 10.58
CA VAL A 142 -0.68 -6.00 10.95
C VAL A 142 -0.20 -5.90 12.38
N PRO A 143 -0.61 -6.80 13.29
CA PRO A 143 -0.18 -6.76 14.67
C PRO A 143 1.29 -7.17 14.86
N ASP A 144 1.79 -8.13 14.10
CA ASP A 144 3.17 -8.62 14.16
C ASP A 144 4.00 -8.14 12.97
N LYS A 145 4.56 -6.93 13.10
CA LYS A 145 5.44 -6.37 12.06
C LYS A 145 6.76 -7.11 11.92
N ALA A 146 7.22 -7.79 12.97
CA ALA A 146 8.43 -8.59 12.89
C ALA A 146 8.22 -9.81 11.99
N ALA A 147 7.08 -10.49 12.10
CA ALA A 147 6.70 -11.58 11.19
C ALA A 147 6.53 -11.08 9.75
N LEU A 148 5.81 -9.96 9.56
CA LEU A 148 5.64 -9.33 8.24
C LEU A 148 6.99 -9.04 7.57
N PHE A 149 7.90 -8.37 8.28
CA PHE A 149 9.19 -8.00 7.69
C PHE A 149 10.14 -9.18 7.54
N ALA A 150 10.06 -10.21 8.40
CA ALA A 150 10.82 -11.45 8.21
C ALA A 150 10.40 -12.19 6.92
N GLU A 151 9.10 -12.21 6.60
CA GLU A 151 8.62 -12.77 5.34
C GLU A 151 9.08 -11.96 4.12
N VAL A 152 9.01 -10.63 4.18
CA VAL A 152 9.55 -9.79 3.10
C VAL A 152 11.04 -10.05 2.92
N HIS A 153 11.83 -10.13 4.02
CA HIS A 153 13.27 -10.42 3.97
C HIS A 153 13.57 -11.78 3.36
N ARG A 154 12.77 -12.80 3.69
CA ARG A 154 12.90 -14.16 3.10
C ARG A 154 12.72 -14.15 1.58
N VAL A 155 11.71 -13.39 1.12
CA VAL A 155 11.30 -13.37 -0.30
C VAL A 155 12.24 -12.54 -1.18
N VAL A 156 12.83 -11.47 -0.64
CA VAL A 156 13.75 -10.65 -1.43
C VAL A 156 15.18 -11.22 -1.43
N ARG A 157 15.92 -11.01 -2.51
CA ARG A 157 17.32 -11.41 -2.61
C ARG A 157 18.20 -10.62 -1.63
N PRO A 158 19.30 -11.19 -1.11
CA PRO A 158 20.25 -10.45 -0.29
C PRO A 158 20.73 -9.17 -0.98
N GLY A 159 20.77 -8.07 -0.23
CA GLY A 159 21.13 -6.74 -0.74
C GLY A 159 20.01 -5.98 -1.45
N SER A 160 18.81 -6.56 -1.55
CA SER A 160 17.66 -5.96 -2.23
C SER A 160 17.08 -4.77 -1.46
N PRO A 161 16.74 -3.66 -2.13
CA PRO A 161 15.97 -2.58 -1.53
C PRO A 161 14.53 -3.00 -1.20
N PHE A 162 14.07 -2.55 -0.04
CA PHE A 162 12.68 -2.57 0.40
C PHE A 162 12.23 -1.16 0.74
N GLY A 163 11.22 -0.64 0.05
CA GLY A 163 10.62 0.66 0.30
C GLY A 163 9.24 0.51 0.92
N LEU A 164 8.97 1.24 1.99
CA LEU A 164 7.63 1.29 2.55
C LEU A 164 7.17 2.73 2.82
N PHE A 165 5.87 2.95 2.70
CA PHE A 165 5.20 4.19 2.99
C PHE A 165 4.00 3.94 3.91
N GLU A 166 4.04 4.51 5.11
CA GLU A 166 3.10 4.19 6.18
C GLU A 166 2.63 5.42 6.94
N GLN A 167 1.42 5.34 7.52
CA GLN A 167 1.03 6.25 8.59
C GLN A 167 1.65 5.76 9.89
N MET A 168 2.48 6.59 10.52
CA MET A 168 3.16 6.24 11.76
C MET A 168 2.81 7.22 12.87
N ARG A 169 2.85 6.73 14.11
CA ARG A 169 2.63 7.54 15.30
C ARG A 169 3.87 8.36 15.61
N VAL A 170 3.70 9.67 15.72
CA VAL A 170 4.80 10.60 16.02
C VAL A 170 4.52 11.49 17.23
N GLY A 171 3.31 11.43 17.80
CA GLY A 171 2.91 12.18 18.98
C GLY A 171 2.08 11.37 19.95
N ALA A 172 2.04 11.80 21.21
CA ALA A 172 1.21 11.22 22.25
C ALA A 172 -0.23 11.77 22.19
N GLY A 173 -1.21 10.95 22.56
CA GLY A 173 -2.63 11.33 22.59
C GLY A 173 -3.51 10.29 21.88
N ASP A 174 -4.83 10.45 21.96
CA ASP A 174 -5.79 9.54 21.36
C ASP A 174 -6.03 9.90 19.90
N LEU A 175 -6.15 8.88 19.04
CA LEU A 175 -6.51 9.07 17.64
C LEU A 175 -8.02 9.24 17.50
N PRO A 176 -8.50 10.12 16.62
CA PRO A 176 -9.93 10.36 16.38
C PRO A 176 -10.51 9.24 15.50
N PHE A 177 -10.95 8.13 16.09
CA PHE A 177 -11.62 7.07 15.34
C PHE A 177 -13.02 7.49 14.85
N PRO A 178 -13.51 6.90 13.73
CA PRO A 178 -12.87 5.86 12.91
C PRO A 178 -11.74 6.40 12.04
N MET A 179 -10.67 5.59 11.89
CA MET A 179 -9.54 5.87 10.99
C MET A 179 -9.72 5.11 9.66
N PRO A 180 -8.99 5.49 8.58
CA PRO A 180 -9.10 4.78 7.29
C PRO A 180 -8.90 3.27 7.39
N TRP A 181 -8.04 2.80 8.26
CA TRP A 181 -7.67 1.39 8.44
C TRP A 181 -8.39 0.69 9.59
N ALA A 182 -9.07 1.41 10.47
CA ALA A 182 -9.71 0.82 11.64
C ALA A 182 -10.91 1.65 12.11
N VAL A 183 -12.00 0.98 12.47
CA VAL A 183 -13.21 1.62 13.00
C VAL A 183 -12.99 2.04 14.46
N ASP A 184 -12.24 1.25 15.21
CA ASP A 184 -11.97 1.43 16.62
C ASP A 184 -10.48 1.17 16.96
N PRO A 185 -10.00 1.58 18.17
CA PRO A 185 -8.59 1.41 18.55
C PRO A 185 -8.12 -0.04 18.61
N GLY A 186 -9.01 -1.01 18.85
CA GLY A 186 -8.66 -2.43 19.00
C GLY A 186 -8.22 -3.08 17.68
N ALA A 187 -8.56 -2.46 16.54
CA ALA A 187 -8.18 -2.91 15.21
C ALA A 187 -7.03 -2.08 14.59
N SER A 188 -6.42 -1.16 15.35
CA SER A 188 -5.37 -0.27 14.86
C SER A 188 -4.03 -0.64 15.48
N PHE A 189 -3.07 -1.04 14.64
CA PHE A 189 -1.70 -1.39 15.02
C PHE A 189 -0.69 -0.36 14.52
N VAL A 190 -1.11 0.92 14.49
CA VAL A 190 -0.21 2.01 14.11
C VAL A 190 0.88 2.19 15.17
N GLU A 191 2.14 2.18 14.73
CA GLU A 191 3.33 2.23 15.58
C GLU A 191 4.22 3.42 15.20
N THR A 192 5.28 3.62 16.00
CA THR A 192 6.24 4.71 15.78
C THR A 192 7.28 4.36 14.72
N PRO A 193 7.98 5.36 14.13
CA PRO A 193 9.13 5.12 13.25
C PRO A 193 10.23 4.27 13.91
N ASP A 194 10.42 4.40 15.23
CA ASP A 194 11.41 3.61 15.97
C ASP A 194 10.96 2.15 16.15
N ASP A 195 9.66 1.88 16.31
CA ASP A 195 9.12 0.51 16.31
C ASP A 195 9.34 -0.17 14.95
N TYR A 196 9.03 0.53 13.85
CA TYR A 196 9.31 0.04 12.50
C TYR A 196 10.81 -0.22 12.27
N ARG A 197 11.67 0.69 12.72
CA ARG A 197 13.13 0.49 12.64
C ARG A 197 13.56 -0.77 13.37
N ARG A 198 13.07 -0.97 14.60
CA ARG A 198 13.39 -2.18 15.40
C ARG A 198 12.89 -3.45 14.72
N ALA A 199 11.66 -3.47 14.24
CA ALA A 199 11.08 -4.62 13.56
C ALA A 199 11.86 -4.99 12.27
N LEU A 200 12.19 -3.98 11.44
CA LEU A 200 13.02 -4.17 10.23
C LEU A 200 14.41 -4.72 10.58
N THR A 201 15.09 -4.12 11.56
CA THR A 201 16.42 -4.59 11.97
C THR A 201 16.37 -6.01 12.56
N THR A 202 15.35 -6.34 13.33
CA THR A 202 15.13 -7.69 13.86
C THR A 202 14.91 -8.71 12.74
N ALA A 203 14.24 -8.31 11.67
CA ALA A 203 14.02 -9.13 10.49
C ALA A 203 15.25 -9.29 9.58
N GLY A 204 16.36 -8.57 9.85
CA GLY A 204 17.60 -8.66 9.08
C GLY A 204 17.85 -7.50 8.12
N PHE A 205 16.97 -6.49 8.05
CA PHE A 205 17.17 -5.35 7.19
C PHE A 205 18.09 -4.27 7.79
N ASP A 206 18.93 -3.68 6.96
CA ASP A 206 19.61 -2.42 7.23
C ASP A 206 18.68 -1.25 6.88
N VAL A 207 18.30 -0.43 7.86
CA VAL A 207 17.46 0.75 7.63
C VAL A 207 18.32 1.93 7.17
N LEU A 208 18.17 2.29 5.89
CA LEU A 208 18.99 3.32 5.23
C LEU A 208 18.39 4.73 5.39
N ARG A 209 17.06 4.85 5.43
CA ARG A 209 16.35 6.14 5.44
C ARG A 209 15.03 6.01 6.18
N VAL A 210 14.69 7.03 6.97
CA VAL A 210 13.36 7.25 7.55
C VAL A 210 13.03 8.72 7.36
N GLU A 211 11.94 9.03 6.67
CA GLU A 211 11.60 10.40 6.29
C GLU A 211 10.14 10.72 6.54
N ASP A 212 9.88 11.72 7.34
CA ASP A 212 8.56 12.31 7.54
C ASP A 212 8.15 13.10 6.28
N ARG A 213 7.01 12.75 5.71
CA ARG A 213 6.50 13.33 4.46
C ARG A 213 5.39 14.34 4.65
N ARG A 214 5.09 14.78 5.90
CA ARG A 214 4.01 15.75 6.17
C ARG A 214 4.14 17.02 5.33
N ALA A 215 5.33 17.58 5.26
CA ALA A 215 5.56 18.81 4.48
C ALA A 215 5.31 18.61 2.98
N ALA A 216 5.76 17.49 2.43
CA ALA A 216 5.58 17.17 1.01
C ALA A 216 4.11 16.93 0.65
N LEU A 217 3.35 16.25 1.51
CA LEU A 217 1.92 15.99 1.28
C LEU A 217 1.04 17.22 1.54
N ALA A 218 1.44 18.11 2.44
CA ALA A 218 0.72 19.37 2.66
C ALA A 218 0.75 20.28 1.43
N ALA A 219 1.77 20.16 0.59
CA ALA A 219 1.90 20.93 -0.66
C ALA A 219 1.06 20.35 -1.81
N GLY A 220 0.68 19.07 -1.71
CA GLY A 220 -0.10 18.38 -2.73
C GLY A 220 -1.57 18.39 -2.45
N GLY A 221 -2.46 19.15 -2.66
CA GLY A 221 -3.90 19.17 -2.34
C GLY A 221 -4.60 17.81 -2.17
N VAL A 222 -5.85 17.84 -1.70
CA VAL A 222 -6.71 16.65 -1.71
C VAL A 222 -7.27 16.50 -3.14
N PRO A 223 -7.18 15.32 -3.78
CA PRO A 223 -7.77 15.10 -5.10
C PRO A 223 -9.27 15.42 -5.07
N GLU A 224 -9.78 16.07 -6.13
CA GLU A 224 -11.20 16.39 -6.29
C GLU A 224 -12.05 15.11 -6.35
N GLN A 225 -11.49 14.02 -6.88
CA GLN A 225 -12.06 12.69 -6.85
C GLN A 225 -11.15 11.77 -6.07
N ASP A 226 -11.64 11.24 -4.95
CA ASP A 226 -10.89 10.34 -4.09
C ASP A 226 -11.34 8.90 -4.31
N GLY A 227 -10.48 8.07 -4.89
CA GLY A 227 -10.75 6.67 -5.17
C GLY A 227 -11.18 5.89 -3.93
N ARG A 228 -10.72 6.28 -2.74
CA ARG A 228 -11.14 5.67 -1.47
C ARG A 228 -12.63 5.85 -1.22
N VAL A 229 -13.21 6.98 -1.64
CA VAL A 229 -14.67 7.21 -1.56
C VAL A 229 -15.42 6.35 -2.57
N VAL A 230 -14.87 6.15 -3.77
CA VAL A 230 -15.43 5.22 -4.77
C VAL A 230 -15.43 3.79 -4.23
N VAL A 231 -14.36 3.36 -3.58
CA VAL A 231 -14.17 1.99 -3.05
C VAL A 231 -15.01 1.75 -1.78
N PHE A 232 -14.93 2.66 -0.81
CA PHE A 232 -15.47 2.45 0.56
C PHE A 232 -16.76 3.22 0.85
N GLY A 233 -17.23 4.06 -0.09
CA GLY A 233 -18.43 4.84 0.06
C GLY A 233 -18.23 6.19 0.78
N GLN A 234 -19.28 6.99 0.79
CA GLN A 234 -19.28 8.38 1.28
C GLN A 234 -18.90 8.50 2.77
N GLU A 235 -19.20 7.50 3.58
CA GLU A 235 -18.82 7.48 5.01
C GLU A 235 -17.30 7.48 5.24
N PHE A 236 -16.52 7.05 4.23
CA PHE A 236 -15.06 7.05 4.31
C PHE A 236 -14.46 8.47 4.35
N VAL A 237 -15.20 9.49 3.91
CA VAL A 237 -14.80 10.91 4.02
C VAL A 237 -14.49 11.29 5.48
N THR A 238 -15.31 10.82 6.42
CA THR A 238 -15.07 11.05 7.85
C THR A 238 -13.74 10.45 8.31
N ARG A 239 -13.42 9.23 7.87
CA ARG A 239 -12.17 8.54 8.21
C ARG A 239 -10.95 9.28 7.65
N ILE A 240 -11.04 9.76 6.40
CA ILE A 240 -10.01 10.61 5.79
C ILE A 240 -9.84 11.90 6.61
N GLY A 241 -10.95 12.55 6.96
CA GLY A 241 -10.94 13.77 7.79
C GLY A 241 -10.26 13.56 9.14
N ASN A 242 -10.55 12.45 9.82
CA ASN A 242 -9.93 12.08 11.08
C ASN A 242 -8.41 11.86 10.95
N ASN A 243 -7.97 11.19 9.88
CA ASN A 243 -6.53 11.02 9.60
C ASN A 243 -5.83 12.35 9.35
N VAL A 244 -6.45 13.24 8.58
CA VAL A 244 -5.93 14.60 8.34
C VAL A 244 -5.86 15.40 9.64
N ALA A 245 -6.90 15.33 10.48
CA ALA A 245 -6.92 16.00 11.79
C ALA A 245 -5.81 15.47 12.72
N ALA A 246 -5.63 14.15 12.81
CA ALA A 246 -4.56 13.54 13.60
C ALA A 246 -3.16 13.94 13.10
N THR A 247 -2.97 14.02 11.77
CA THR A 247 -1.71 14.48 11.17
C THR A 247 -1.44 15.96 11.50
N ARG A 248 -2.45 16.82 11.38
CA ARG A 248 -2.34 18.25 11.72
C ARG A 248 -2.08 18.48 13.22
N ALA A 249 -2.65 17.64 14.07
CA ALA A 249 -2.40 17.65 15.50
C ALA A 249 -1.01 17.11 15.91
N GLY A 250 -0.22 16.61 14.94
CA GLY A 250 1.09 16.03 15.20
C GLY A 250 1.06 14.66 15.87
N LEU A 251 -0.08 13.96 15.83
CA LEU A 251 -0.22 12.60 16.37
C LEU A 251 0.29 11.55 15.38
N LEU A 252 0.08 11.80 14.09
CA LEU A 252 0.48 10.94 12.99
C LEU A 252 1.37 11.66 11.98
N ALA A 253 2.18 10.90 11.27
CA ALA A 253 2.88 11.33 10.08
C ALA A 253 2.87 10.23 9.01
N PRO A 254 2.71 10.60 7.73
CA PRO A 254 3.08 9.73 6.62
C PRO A 254 4.61 9.67 6.56
N VAL A 255 5.16 8.46 6.62
CA VAL A 255 6.61 8.21 6.70
C VAL A 255 7.05 7.27 5.59
N VAL A 256 8.12 7.64 4.89
CA VAL A 256 8.83 6.74 3.97
C VAL A 256 9.98 6.10 4.72
N VAL A 257 10.13 4.79 4.58
CA VAL A 257 11.33 4.06 5.00
C VAL A 257 11.94 3.36 3.80
N LEU A 258 13.25 3.44 3.68
CA LEU A 258 14.04 2.63 2.76
C LEU A 258 14.95 1.74 3.57
N ALA A 259 14.92 0.44 3.29
CA ALA A 259 15.74 -0.57 3.93
C ALA A 259 16.42 -1.46 2.87
N ARG A 260 17.38 -2.27 3.30
CA ARG A 260 18.11 -3.22 2.45
C ARG A 260 18.22 -4.56 3.17
N ALA A 261 17.88 -5.66 2.46
CA ALA A 261 17.99 -7.02 2.93
C ALA A 261 19.44 -7.54 2.99
#